data_4a99ba7ac389321d54a25c3649ad9732
#
_entry.id   4a99ba7ac389321d54a25c3649ad9732
#
_cell.length_a   1.000
_cell.length_b   1.000
_cell.length_c   1.000
_cell.angle_alpha   90.00
_cell.angle_beta   90.00
_cell.angle_gamma   90.00
#
_symmetry.space_group_name_H-M   'P 1'
#
loop_
_entity.id
_entity.type
_entity.pdbx_description
1 polymer ?
#
loop_
_entity_poly.entity_id
_entity_poly.type
_entity_poly.pdbx_seq_one_letter_code
_entity_poly.pdbx_strand_id
1 'polypeptide(L)'
;FAMYTIKHSTKGSIAEFDITKYTKDSILITGVEEMNRIIDTESIKYALHAIISVRTGRIYGYEALMRPQSEVFKAPLDFIRIAKTSAKLYEIERLTWKLALRTFHEYIKEGMVPQGAKIFINSISNCIMDAKDISEIERENKDILNSIVLEVLESEEANSEYVHAKQEWISCIGAMTALDDFGSGYNSEYALLTLKPDIIKIDRSIISGCDRDEGKADIITKLVQIAATKNTLVLAEGVETREELKKVIECGVDLLQGFYFGKPSFEPMKCTEQMTGEILDLCVEAERERANGTI
;
A
#
# COMPACT_ATOMS: atom_id res chain seq x y z
N PHE A 1 38.71 -11.28 -4.64
CA PHE A 1 37.30 -11.55 -5.09
C PHE A 1 37.28 -12.57 -6.24
N ALA A 2 38.02 -12.37 -7.33
CA ALA A 2 38.12 -13.34 -8.44
C ALA A 2 38.57 -14.73 -7.94
N MET A 3 39.54 -14.81 -7.00
CA MET A 3 39.98 -16.06 -6.37
C MET A 3 38.89 -16.75 -5.53
N TYR A 4 38.00 -15.97 -4.88
CA TYR A 4 36.87 -16.49 -4.11
C TYR A 4 35.81 -17.12 -5.03
N THR A 5 35.52 -16.45 -6.14
CA THR A 5 34.54 -16.93 -7.16
C THR A 5 35.03 -18.24 -7.81
N ILE A 6 36.35 -18.34 -8.11
CA ILE A 6 36.96 -19.57 -8.67
C ILE A 6 36.86 -20.73 -7.68
N LYS A 7 37.07 -20.46 -6.37
CA LYS A 7 37.06 -21.49 -5.31
C LYS A 7 35.67 -22.09 -5.09
N HIS A 8 34.62 -21.35 -5.39
CA HIS A 8 33.26 -21.83 -5.23
C HIS A 8 32.60 -22.38 -6.51
N SER A 9 33.06 -21.96 -7.71
CA SER A 9 32.47 -22.40 -8.96
C SER A 9 33.19 -23.47 -9.74
N THR A 10 34.53 -23.46 -9.75
CA THR A 10 35.34 -24.46 -10.48
C THR A 10 36.78 -24.54 -9.93
N LYS A 11 37.14 -25.65 -9.29
CA LYS A 11 38.52 -25.88 -8.86
C LYS A 11 39.45 -26.02 -10.07
N GLY A 12 40.44 -25.14 -10.19
CA GLY A 12 41.52 -25.25 -11.15
C GLY A 12 41.34 -24.55 -12.49
N SER A 13 40.34 -23.67 -12.63
CA SER A 13 40.14 -22.83 -13.83
C SER A 13 40.61 -21.38 -13.61
N ILE A 14 41.03 -20.71 -14.68
CA ILE A 14 41.31 -19.28 -14.72
C ILE A 14 40.02 -18.58 -15.14
N ALA A 15 39.53 -17.64 -14.31
CA ALA A 15 38.38 -16.80 -14.68
C ALA A 15 38.88 -15.41 -15.02
N GLU A 16 38.43 -14.86 -16.14
CA GLU A 16 38.61 -13.44 -16.43
C GLU A 16 37.86 -12.59 -15.41
N PHE A 17 38.50 -11.50 -14.97
CA PHE A 17 37.87 -10.52 -14.08
C PHE A 17 36.88 -9.69 -14.85
N ASP A 18 35.59 -9.97 -14.64
CA ASP A 18 34.49 -9.17 -15.19
C ASP A 18 34.13 -8.05 -14.19
N ILE A 19 34.49 -6.81 -14.51
CA ILE A 19 34.24 -5.63 -13.69
C ILE A 19 32.74 -5.41 -13.48
N THR A 20 31.90 -5.75 -14.46
CA THR A 20 30.44 -5.58 -14.37
C THR A 20 29.84 -6.54 -13.36
N LYS A 21 30.32 -7.79 -13.38
CA LYS A 21 29.92 -8.81 -12.39
C LYS A 21 30.45 -8.48 -11.00
N TYR A 22 31.70 -8.04 -10.90
CA TYR A 22 32.29 -7.57 -9.64
C TYR A 22 31.49 -6.43 -9.01
N THR A 23 31.10 -5.43 -9.82
CA THR A 23 30.29 -4.30 -9.34
C THR A 23 28.92 -4.76 -8.84
N LYS A 24 28.23 -5.65 -9.56
CA LYS A 24 26.95 -6.22 -9.13
C LYS A 24 27.09 -7.02 -7.82
N ASP A 25 28.07 -7.87 -7.74
CA ASP A 25 28.31 -8.71 -6.54
C ASP A 25 28.73 -7.85 -5.34
N SER A 26 29.51 -6.79 -5.54
CA SER A 26 29.88 -5.83 -4.50
C SER A 26 28.67 -5.06 -3.98
N ILE A 27 27.79 -4.57 -4.88
CA ILE A 27 26.53 -3.91 -4.52
C ILE A 27 25.64 -4.88 -3.75
N LEU A 28 25.55 -6.14 -4.16
CA LEU A 28 24.75 -7.16 -3.46
C LEU A 28 25.27 -7.39 -2.04
N ILE A 29 26.58 -7.54 -1.85
CA ILE A 29 27.19 -7.74 -0.53
C ILE A 29 26.91 -6.54 0.38
N THR A 30 27.18 -5.33 -0.09
CA THR A 30 26.91 -4.11 0.66
C THR A 30 25.42 -3.97 0.99
N GLY A 31 24.53 -4.34 0.05
CA GLY A 31 23.10 -4.34 0.26
C GLY A 31 22.65 -5.33 1.35
N VAL A 32 23.24 -6.53 1.39
CA VAL A 32 22.92 -7.54 2.42
C VAL A 32 23.40 -7.10 3.81
N GLU A 33 24.61 -6.55 3.92
CA GLU A 33 25.12 -6.02 5.19
C GLU A 33 24.25 -4.88 5.72
N GLU A 34 23.90 -3.93 4.85
CA GLU A 34 23.05 -2.81 5.22
C GLU A 34 21.62 -3.26 5.57
N MET A 35 21.07 -4.22 4.84
CA MET A 35 19.76 -4.82 5.17
C MET A 35 19.78 -5.45 6.56
N ASN A 36 20.80 -6.26 6.89
CA ASN A 36 20.93 -6.85 8.21
C ASN A 36 21.03 -5.77 9.30
N ARG A 37 21.82 -4.72 9.07
CA ARG A 37 21.91 -3.57 9.98
C ARG A 37 20.52 -2.95 10.23
N ILE A 38 19.75 -2.71 9.17
CA ILE A 38 18.42 -2.13 9.27
C ILE A 38 17.48 -3.03 10.07
N ILE A 39 17.52 -4.34 9.82
CA ILE A 39 16.70 -5.32 10.56
C ILE A 39 17.09 -5.33 12.03
N ASP A 40 18.39 -5.46 12.34
CA ASP A 40 18.89 -5.59 13.71
C ASP A 40 18.66 -4.32 14.54
N THR A 41 18.71 -3.16 13.90
CA THR A 41 18.50 -1.84 14.55
C THR A 41 17.08 -1.31 14.41
N GLU A 42 16.17 -2.04 13.77
CA GLU A 42 14.80 -1.59 13.44
C GLU A 42 14.76 -0.21 12.76
N SER A 43 15.79 0.09 11.94
CA SER A 43 15.96 1.40 11.30
C SER A 43 15.04 1.59 10.08
N ILE A 44 13.74 1.46 10.30
CA ILE A 44 12.69 1.72 9.30
C ILE A 44 11.72 2.73 9.90
N LYS A 45 11.42 3.79 9.15
CA LYS A 45 10.33 4.73 9.44
C LYS A 45 9.18 4.53 8.48
N TYR A 46 7.99 5.00 8.86
CA TYR A 46 6.80 4.95 8.00
C TYR A 46 6.31 6.36 7.72
N ALA A 47 6.29 6.73 6.45
CA ALA A 47 5.62 7.94 5.98
C ALA A 47 4.13 7.62 5.80
N LEU A 48 3.25 8.48 6.29
CA LEU A 48 1.81 8.33 6.16
C LEU A 48 1.29 9.12 4.97
N HIS A 49 0.55 8.46 4.08
CA HIS A 49 -0.14 9.05 2.95
C HIS A 49 -1.63 9.08 3.23
N ALA A 50 -2.22 10.26 3.28
CA ALA A 50 -3.60 10.44 3.68
C ALA A 50 -4.58 9.86 2.68
N ILE A 51 -5.62 9.20 3.19
CA ILE A 51 -6.79 8.73 2.45
C ILE A 51 -8.01 9.50 2.99
N ILE A 52 -8.78 10.11 2.09
CA ILE A 52 -9.87 11.02 2.42
C ILE A 52 -11.21 10.40 2.00
N SER A 53 -12.20 10.48 2.85
CA SER A 53 -13.56 10.06 2.53
C SER A 53 -14.26 11.14 1.69
N VAL A 54 -14.75 10.77 0.52
CA VAL A 54 -15.58 11.64 -0.35
C VAL A 54 -16.80 12.14 0.41
N ARG A 55 -17.48 11.25 1.13
CA ARG A 55 -18.71 11.56 1.86
C ARG A 55 -18.55 12.62 2.93
N THR A 56 -17.38 12.71 3.59
CA THR A 56 -17.19 13.62 4.71
C THR A 56 -16.17 14.72 4.44
N GLY A 57 -15.38 14.63 3.38
CA GLY A 57 -14.23 15.48 3.09
C GLY A 57 -13.14 15.41 4.15
N ARG A 58 -13.11 14.38 4.99
CA ARG A 58 -12.19 14.22 6.12
C ARG A 58 -11.33 12.98 5.98
N ILE A 59 -10.27 12.91 6.77
CA ILE A 59 -9.41 11.74 6.85
C ILE A 59 -10.23 10.49 7.15
N TYR A 60 -10.13 9.49 6.27
CA TYR A 60 -10.60 8.13 6.46
C TYR A 60 -9.50 7.27 7.10
N GLY A 61 -8.27 7.43 6.63
CA GLY A 61 -7.12 6.68 7.10
C GLY A 61 -5.82 7.18 6.48
N TYR A 62 -4.79 6.37 6.65
CA TYR A 62 -3.47 6.62 6.07
C TYR A 62 -2.85 5.33 5.59
N GLU A 63 -2.19 5.37 4.46
CA GLU A 63 -1.32 4.29 3.99
C GLU A 63 0.07 4.44 4.61
N ALA A 64 0.57 3.37 5.22
CA ALA A 64 1.88 3.32 5.85
C ALA A 64 2.95 2.90 4.83
N LEU A 65 3.71 3.85 4.36
CA LEU A 65 4.74 3.66 3.35
C LEU A 65 6.12 3.54 3.97
N MET A 66 6.72 2.37 3.84
CA MET A 66 8.05 2.04 4.38
C MET A 66 9.13 3.00 3.86
N ARG A 67 10.02 3.43 4.76
CA ARG A 67 11.19 4.25 4.48
C ARG A 67 12.40 3.72 5.24
N PRO A 68 13.15 2.76 4.67
CA PRO A 68 14.39 2.28 5.26
C PRO A 68 15.36 3.44 5.46
N GLN A 69 15.94 3.57 6.65
CA GLN A 69 16.89 4.63 6.97
C GLN A 69 18.27 4.21 6.51
N SER A 70 18.59 4.49 5.24
CA SER A 70 19.77 3.98 4.55
C SER A 70 20.28 4.93 3.48
N GLU A 71 21.59 5.00 3.35
CA GLU A 71 22.26 5.66 2.22
C GLU A 71 22.42 4.70 1.02
N VAL A 72 22.30 3.39 1.24
CA VAL A 72 22.45 2.35 0.20
C VAL A 72 21.13 2.16 -0.57
N PHE A 73 20.01 2.07 0.13
CA PHE A 73 18.69 1.86 -0.47
C PHE A 73 18.02 3.20 -0.77
N LYS A 74 17.88 3.53 -2.05
CA LYS A 74 17.22 4.78 -2.48
C LYS A 74 15.70 4.63 -2.58
N ALA A 75 15.22 3.40 -2.77
CA ALA A 75 13.80 3.09 -2.83
C ALA A 75 13.46 1.86 -1.95
N PRO A 76 12.26 1.80 -1.36
CA PRO A 76 11.79 0.63 -0.60
C PRO A 76 11.88 -0.68 -1.39
N LEU A 77 11.60 -0.64 -2.70
CA LEU A 77 11.67 -1.80 -3.58
C LEU A 77 13.08 -2.40 -3.68
N ASP A 78 14.15 -1.60 -3.58
CA ASP A 78 15.52 -2.13 -3.59
C ASP A 78 15.80 -2.92 -2.31
N PHE A 79 15.32 -2.42 -1.17
CA PHE A 79 15.41 -3.10 0.11
C PHE A 79 14.65 -4.44 0.09
N ILE A 80 13.39 -4.46 -0.38
CA ILE A 80 12.58 -5.67 -0.51
C ILE A 80 13.23 -6.69 -1.47
N ARG A 81 13.82 -6.22 -2.58
CA ARG A 81 14.52 -7.09 -3.54
C ARG A 81 15.71 -7.80 -2.90
N ILE A 82 16.53 -7.09 -2.13
CA ILE A 82 17.65 -7.70 -1.39
C ILE A 82 17.13 -8.66 -0.32
N ALA A 83 16.08 -8.29 0.41
CA ALA A 83 15.46 -9.17 1.40
C ALA A 83 14.95 -10.48 0.77
N LYS A 84 14.33 -10.41 -0.40
CA LYS A 84 13.87 -11.59 -1.15
C LYS A 84 15.02 -12.52 -1.53
N THR A 85 16.12 -11.97 -2.07
CA THR A 85 17.29 -12.78 -2.46
C THR A 85 18.06 -13.35 -1.28
N SER A 86 17.89 -12.78 -0.09
CA SER A 86 18.56 -13.19 1.15
C SER A 86 17.66 -14.00 2.09
N ALA A 87 16.47 -14.41 1.64
CA ALA A 87 15.47 -15.12 2.44
C ALA A 87 15.08 -14.40 3.75
N LYS A 88 14.98 -13.05 3.71
CA LYS A 88 14.71 -12.18 4.85
C LYS A 88 13.32 -11.51 4.80
N LEU A 89 12.43 -11.98 3.93
CA LEU A 89 11.09 -11.40 3.79
C LEU A 89 10.27 -11.52 5.07
N TYR A 90 10.43 -12.61 5.82
CA TYR A 90 9.72 -12.80 7.09
C TYR A 90 10.06 -11.71 8.11
N GLU A 91 11.35 -11.42 8.28
CA GLU A 91 11.82 -10.39 9.20
C GLU A 91 11.30 -9.00 8.79
N ILE A 92 11.23 -8.74 7.48
CA ILE A 92 10.69 -7.47 6.98
C ILE A 92 9.18 -7.39 7.22
N GLU A 93 8.42 -8.46 6.95
CA GLU A 93 6.99 -8.51 7.22
C GLU A 93 6.71 -8.22 8.71
N ARG A 94 7.37 -8.95 9.61
CA ARG A 94 7.25 -8.77 11.05
C ARG A 94 7.59 -7.34 11.50
N LEU A 95 8.67 -6.75 10.98
CA LEU A 95 9.04 -5.37 11.28
C LEU A 95 8.02 -4.37 10.72
N THR A 96 7.45 -4.63 9.54
CA THR A 96 6.41 -3.79 8.94
C THR A 96 5.22 -3.67 9.89
N TRP A 97 4.66 -4.79 10.30
CA TRP A 97 3.54 -4.79 11.24
C TRP A 97 3.87 -4.09 12.55
N LYS A 98 5.00 -4.47 13.18
CA LYS A 98 5.43 -3.89 14.45
C LYS A 98 5.61 -2.38 14.38
N LEU A 99 6.37 -1.89 13.40
CA LEU A 99 6.79 -0.50 13.35
C LEU A 99 5.71 0.43 12.78
N ALA A 100 4.93 -0.02 11.78
CA ALA A 100 3.83 0.75 11.24
C ALA A 100 2.74 0.97 12.30
N LEU A 101 2.32 -0.08 13.00
CA LEU A 101 1.31 0.01 14.05
C LEU A 101 1.79 0.83 15.24
N ARG A 102 3.05 0.67 15.67
CA ARG A 102 3.64 1.50 16.72
C ARG A 102 3.61 2.98 16.36
N THR A 103 4.08 3.33 15.16
CA THR A 103 4.07 4.71 14.66
C THR A 103 2.66 5.29 14.62
N PHE A 104 1.71 4.53 14.10
CA PHE A 104 0.31 4.96 14.02
C PHE A 104 -0.32 5.17 15.39
N HIS A 105 -0.05 4.27 16.34
CA HIS A 105 -0.56 4.36 17.71
C HIS A 105 0.03 5.57 18.45
N GLU A 106 1.32 5.86 18.26
CA GLU A 106 1.97 7.07 18.78
C GLU A 106 1.28 8.34 18.26
N TYR A 107 1.01 8.42 16.96
CA TYR A 107 0.33 9.56 16.35
C TYR A 107 -1.13 9.74 16.80
N ILE A 108 -1.85 8.65 17.09
CA ILE A 108 -3.18 8.74 17.70
C ILE A 108 -3.07 9.33 19.13
N LYS A 109 -2.13 8.87 19.95
CA LYS A 109 -1.91 9.37 21.32
C LYS A 109 -1.52 10.84 21.35
N GLU A 110 -0.74 11.29 20.37
CA GLU A 110 -0.32 12.69 20.21
C GLU A 110 -1.41 13.58 19.58
N GLY A 111 -2.54 13.01 19.18
CA GLY A 111 -3.63 13.74 18.53
C GLY A 111 -3.30 14.22 17.12
N MET A 112 -2.28 13.65 16.49
CA MET A 112 -1.89 13.93 15.11
C MET A 112 -2.78 13.17 14.13
N VAL A 113 -3.22 11.96 14.48
CA VAL A 113 -4.14 11.13 13.72
C VAL A 113 -5.48 11.07 14.44
N PRO A 114 -6.62 11.26 13.72
CA PRO A 114 -7.94 11.17 14.32
C PRO A 114 -8.21 9.77 14.89
N GLN A 115 -8.91 9.71 16.03
CA GLN A 115 -9.41 8.43 16.56
C GLN A 115 -10.37 7.79 15.57
N GLY A 116 -10.22 6.47 15.34
CA GLY A 116 -11.03 5.72 14.39
C GLY A 116 -10.55 5.81 12.93
N ALA A 117 -9.50 6.58 12.65
CA ALA A 117 -8.85 6.53 11.35
C ALA A 117 -8.30 5.13 11.07
N LYS A 118 -8.27 4.74 9.78
CA LYS A 118 -7.71 3.47 9.34
C LYS A 118 -6.21 3.58 9.08
N ILE A 119 -5.49 2.47 9.24
CA ILE A 119 -4.11 2.31 8.81
C ILE A 119 -4.03 1.21 7.76
N PHE A 120 -3.56 1.57 6.58
CA PHE A 120 -3.36 0.63 5.47
C PHE A 120 -1.92 0.15 5.51
N ILE A 121 -1.74 -1.17 5.51
CA ILE A 121 -0.44 -1.82 5.64
C ILE A 121 -0.22 -2.75 4.47
N ASN A 122 0.81 -2.45 3.68
CA ASN A 122 1.29 -3.32 2.62
C ASN A 122 1.87 -4.61 3.22
N SER A 123 1.36 -5.74 2.81
CA SER A 123 1.83 -7.05 3.25
C SER A 123 2.65 -7.73 2.16
N ILE A 124 3.70 -8.44 2.56
CA ILE A 124 4.53 -9.20 1.62
C ILE A 124 3.82 -10.48 1.22
N SER A 125 3.59 -10.66 -0.08
CA SER A 125 3.09 -11.91 -0.67
C SER A 125 3.90 -13.12 -0.19
N ASN A 126 3.31 -14.26 -0.11
CA ASN A 126 3.99 -15.52 0.23
C ASN A 126 4.74 -15.49 1.59
N CYS A 127 4.32 -14.64 2.52
CA CYS A 127 4.84 -14.56 3.86
C CYS A 127 3.70 -14.61 4.87
N ILE A 128 3.69 -15.59 5.77
CA ILE A 128 2.76 -15.69 6.90
C ILE A 128 3.58 -15.56 8.18
N MET A 129 3.12 -14.69 9.08
CA MET A 129 3.72 -14.60 10.42
C MET A 129 3.33 -15.80 11.25
N ASP A 130 4.22 -16.23 12.15
CA ASP A 130 3.91 -17.30 13.07
C ASP A 130 2.91 -16.89 14.17
N ALA A 131 2.33 -17.88 14.84
CA ALA A 131 1.32 -17.64 15.86
C ALA A 131 1.80 -16.78 17.04
N LYS A 132 3.11 -16.79 17.31
CA LYS A 132 3.72 -15.99 18.37
C LYS A 132 3.74 -14.52 17.99
N ASP A 133 4.24 -14.20 16.78
CA ASP A 133 4.31 -12.83 16.28
C ASP A 133 2.90 -12.25 16.09
N ILE A 134 1.95 -13.04 15.59
CA ILE A 134 0.53 -12.66 15.50
C ILE A 134 -0.04 -12.31 16.89
N SER A 135 0.15 -13.18 17.89
CA SER A 135 -0.36 -12.94 19.24
C SER A 135 0.29 -11.72 19.92
N GLU A 136 1.54 -11.43 19.59
CA GLU A 136 2.23 -10.23 20.06
C GLU A 136 1.61 -8.96 19.46
N ILE A 137 1.37 -8.94 18.14
CA ILE A 137 0.71 -7.84 17.42
C ILE A 137 -0.69 -7.60 17.99
N GLU A 138 -1.49 -8.64 18.17
CA GLU A 138 -2.84 -8.52 18.71
C GLU A 138 -2.84 -7.95 20.13
N ARG A 139 -1.95 -8.45 20.99
CA ARG A 139 -1.85 -8.01 22.37
C ARG A 139 -1.44 -6.53 22.49
N GLU A 140 -0.46 -6.11 21.67
CA GLU A 140 0.10 -4.77 21.73
C GLU A 140 -0.80 -3.69 21.11
N ASN A 141 -1.67 -4.11 20.17
CA ASN A 141 -2.50 -3.21 19.37
C ASN A 141 -4.01 -3.45 19.51
N LYS A 142 -4.46 -4.10 20.61
CA LYS A 142 -5.85 -4.52 20.80
C LYS A 142 -6.89 -3.42 20.64
N ASP A 143 -6.52 -2.18 20.90
CA ASP A 143 -7.37 -0.99 20.85
C ASP A 143 -7.48 -0.39 19.42
N ILE A 144 -6.62 -0.80 18.50
CA ILE A 144 -6.60 -0.33 17.11
C ILE A 144 -6.69 -1.45 16.07
N LEU A 145 -6.90 -2.71 16.45
CA LEU A 145 -6.97 -3.84 15.52
C LEU A 145 -8.03 -3.62 14.44
N ASN A 146 -9.20 -3.11 14.80
CA ASN A 146 -10.27 -2.79 13.87
C ASN A 146 -9.96 -1.58 12.96
N SER A 147 -8.89 -0.85 13.22
CA SER A 147 -8.41 0.24 12.34
C SER A 147 -7.52 -0.26 11.21
N ILE A 148 -7.06 -1.51 11.26
CA ILE A 148 -6.15 -2.09 10.29
C ILE A 148 -6.87 -2.39 8.97
N VAL A 149 -6.20 -2.08 7.85
CA VAL A 149 -6.55 -2.50 6.50
C VAL A 149 -5.31 -3.16 5.89
N LEU A 150 -5.41 -4.46 5.62
CA LEU A 150 -4.36 -5.23 4.95
C LEU A 150 -4.44 -5.00 3.45
N GLU A 151 -3.37 -4.54 2.82
CA GLU A 151 -3.25 -4.41 1.37
C GLU A 151 -2.68 -5.68 0.75
N VAL A 152 -3.36 -6.18 -0.27
CA VAL A 152 -2.99 -7.36 -1.06
C VAL A 152 -2.91 -6.94 -2.52
N LEU A 153 -1.78 -7.18 -3.16
CA LEU A 153 -1.57 -6.82 -4.57
C LEU A 153 -2.45 -7.65 -5.51
N GLU A 154 -2.99 -7.03 -6.56
CA GLU A 154 -3.71 -7.73 -7.64
C GLU A 154 -2.86 -8.84 -8.28
N SER A 155 -1.56 -8.61 -8.41
CA SER A 155 -0.61 -9.55 -9.01
C SER A 155 -0.32 -10.80 -8.17
N GLU A 156 -0.78 -10.84 -6.92
CA GLU A 156 -0.65 -12.02 -6.08
C GLU A 156 -1.57 -13.13 -6.57
N GLU A 157 -1.13 -14.39 -6.42
CA GLU A 157 -2.00 -15.52 -6.68
C GLU A 157 -3.13 -15.53 -5.65
N ALA A 158 -4.29 -15.01 -6.03
CA ALA A 158 -5.47 -14.87 -5.16
C ALA A 158 -5.92 -16.19 -4.50
N ASN A 159 -5.49 -17.33 -5.01
CA ASN A 159 -5.73 -18.67 -4.46
C ASN A 159 -4.57 -19.21 -3.62
N SER A 160 -3.55 -18.41 -3.30
CA SER A 160 -2.45 -18.89 -2.47
C SER A 160 -2.94 -19.15 -1.04
N GLU A 161 -2.46 -20.23 -0.43
CA GLU A 161 -2.73 -20.51 1.00
C GLU A 161 -2.31 -19.36 1.91
N TYR A 162 -1.28 -18.61 1.49
CA TYR A 162 -0.78 -17.44 2.20
C TYR A 162 -1.81 -16.30 2.25
N VAL A 163 -2.45 -16.00 1.13
CA VAL A 163 -3.46 -14.94 1.05
C VAL A 163 -4.69 -15.31 1.89
N HIS A 164 -5.16 -16.56 1.77
CA HIS A 164 -6.31 -17.03 2.56
C HIS A 164 -6.05 -16.99 4.07
N ALA A 165 -4.88 -17.48 4.51
CA ALA A 165 -4.53 -17.45 5.94
C ALA A 165 -4.44 -16.02 6.50
N LYS A 166 -3.91 -15.07 5.72
CA LYS A 166 -3.90 -13.65 6.10
C LYS A 166 -5.31 -13.08 6.20
N GLN A 167 -6.18 -13.36 5.23
CA GLN A 167 -7.56 -12.89 5.24
C GLN A 167 -8.36 -13.45 6.42
N GLU A 168 -8.18 -14.74 6.74
CA GLU A 168 -8.79 -15.35 7.91
C GLU A 168 -8.36 -14.64 9.19
N TRP A 169 -7.06 -14.40 9.35
CA TRP A 169 -6.55 -13.67 10.51
C TRP A 169 -7.12 -12.26 10.59
N ILE A 170 -7.07 -11.50 9.50
CA ILE A 170 -7.59 -10.13 9.41
C ILE A 170 -9.08 -10.09 9.76
N SER A 171 -9.86 -11.02 9.25
CA SER A 171 -11.29 -11.16 9.58
C SER A 171 -11.52 -11.47 11.06
N CYS A 172 -10.73 -12.36 11.66
CA CYS A 172 -10.83 -12.70 13.08
C CYS A 172 -10.58 -11.52 14.02
N ILE A 173 -9.70 -10.60 13.66
CA ILE A 173 -9.42 -9.41 14.47
C ILE A 173 -10.35 -8.22 14.14
N GLY A 174 -11.33 -8.39 13.25
CA GLY A 174 -12.26 -7.34 12.83
C GLY A 174 -11.62 -6.24 11.99
N ALA A 175 -10.50 -6.54 11.36
CA ALA A 175 -9.80 -5.66 10.42
C ALA A 175 -10.35 -5.83 8.99
N MET A 176 -9.92 -4.99 8.06
CA MET A 176 -10.35 -4.96 6.66
C MET A 176 -9.25 -5.41 5.72
N THR A 177 -9.65 -5.78 4.49
CA THR A 177 -8.73 -6.06 3.39
C THR A 177 -8.92 -5.08 2.26
N ALA A 178 -7.83 -4.67 1.61
CA ALA A 178 -7.85 -3.86 0.40
C ALA A 178 -7.14 -4.61 -0.74
N LEU A 179 -7.74 -4.62 -1.92
CA LEU A 179 -7.11 -5.07 -3.15
C LEU A 179 -6.39 -3.90 -3.78
N ASP A 180 -5.06 -3.98 -3.87
CA ASP A 180 -4.19 -2.92 -4.33
C ASP A 180 -3.83 -3.05 -5.82
N ASP A 181 -3.48 -1.92 -6.46
CA ASP A 181 -3.06 -1.80 -7.86
C ASP A 181 -4.10 -2.33 -8.86
N PHE A 182 -5.41 -2.23 -8.55
CA PHE A 182 -6.47 -2.72 -9.44
C PHE A 182 -6.44 -2.06 -10.81
N GLY A 183 -6.34 -2.88 -11.85
CA GLY A 183 -6.27 -2.46 -13.25
C GLY A 183 -4.87 -2.36 -13.82
N SER A 184 -3.83 -2.62 -13.04
CA SER A 184 -2.45 -2.73 -13.51
C SER A 184 -2.11 -4.13 -14.09
N GLY A 185 -2.94 -5.15 -13.81
CA GLY A 185 -2.73 -6.56 -14.12
C GLY A 185 -3.76 -7.18 -15.08
N TYR A 186 -3.64 -8.49 -15.28
CA TYR A 186 -4.49 -9.25 -16.23
C TYR A 186 -5.64 -10.03 -15.59
N ASN A 187 -5.76 -10.05 -14.24
CA ASN A 187 -6.67 -10.94 -13.51
C ASN A 187 -7.60 -10.21 -12.53
N SER A 188 -7.82 -8.92 -12.71
CA SER A 188 -8.55 -8.03 -11.78
C SER A 188 -9.94 -8.57 -11.37
N GLU A 189 -10.73 -9.05 -12.31
CA GLU A 189 -12.07 -9.57 -12.02
C GLU A 189 -12.03 -10.87 -11.20
N TYR A 190 -11.06 -11.74 -11.49
CA TYR A 190 -10.90 -12.99 -10.74
C TYR A 190 -10.44 -12.73 -9.30
N ALA A 191 -9.54 -11.77 -9.09
CA ALA A 191 -9.11 -11.34 -7.77
C ALA A 191 -10.30 -10.82 -6.94
N LEU A 192 -11.19 -10.00 -7.51
CA LEU A 192 -12.42 -9.53 -6.85
C LEU A 192 -13.37 -10.65 -6.42
N LEU A 193 -13.47 -11.72 -7.21
CA LEU A 193 -14.33 -12.85 -6.87
C LEU A 193 -13.76 -13.71 -5.75
N THR A 194 -12.44 -13.84 -5.73
CA THR A 194 -11.73 -14.75 -4.81
C THR A 194 -11.42 -14.07 -3.48
N LEU A 195 -10.89 -12.85 -3.51
CA LEU A 195 -10.46 -12.11 -2.31
C LEU A 195 -11.62 -11.44 -1.59
N LYS A 196 -12.69 -11.07 -2.29
CA LYS A 196 -13.84 -10.34 -1.73
C LYS A 196 -13.37 -9.19 -0.81
N PRO A 197 -12.57 -8.26 -1.31
CA PRO A 197 -11.99 -7.21 -0.49
C PRO A 197 -13.04 -6.24 0.04
N ASP A 198 -12.77 -5.61 1.18
CA ASP A 198 -13.58 -4.52 1.71
C ASP A 198 -13.37 -3.21 0.95
N ILE A 199 -12.18 -3.04 0.37
CA ILE A 199 -11.78 -1.85 -0.39
C ILE A 199 -11.07 -2.29 -1.68
N ILE A 200 -11.36 -1.59 -2.79
CA ILE A 200 -10.63 -1.73 -4.06
C ILE A 200 -9.89 -0.41 -4.29
N LYS A 201 -8.57 -0.47 -4.47
CA LYS A 201 -7.72 0.68 -4.80
C LYS A 201 -7.49 0.70 -6.31
N ILE A 202 -8.02 1.71 -7.00
CA ILE A 202 -7.84 1.88 -8.44
C ILE A 202 -6.47 2.50 -8.68
N ASP A 203 -5.62 1.80 -9.45
CA ASP A 203 -4.27 2.25 -9.76
C ASP A 203 -4.25 3.60 -10.47
N ARG A 204 -3.22 4.38 -10.18
CA ARG A 204 -2.98 5.69 -10.77
C ARG A 204 -3.02 5.70 -12.30
N SER A 205 -2.63 4.62 -12.97
CA SER A 205 -2.64 4.56 -14.46
C SER A 205 -4.05 4.73 -15.05
N ILE A 206 -5.09 4.34 -14.30
CA ILE A 206 -6.49 4.54 -14.68
C ILE A 206 -6.95 5.95 -14.27
N ILE A 207 -6.56 6.42 -13.07
CA ILE A 207 -7.00 7.72 -12.54
C ILE A 207 -6.37 8.89 -13.30
N SER A 208 -5.07 8.81 -13.60
CA SER A 208 -4.37 9.90 -14.29
C SER A 208 -4.97 10.19 -15.66
N GLY A 209 -5.49 11.41 -15.84
CA GLY A 209 -6.13 11.90 -17.06
C GLY A 209 -7.54 11.33 -17.32
N CYS A 210 -8.21 10.76 -16.31
CA CYS A 210 -9.60 10.27 -16.44
C CYS A 210 -10.62 11.38 -16.75
N ASP A 211 -10.27 12.64 -16.51
CA ASP A 211 -11.04 13.83 -16.86
C ASP A 211 -11.11 14.08 -18.37
N ARG A 212 -10.15 13.52 -19.13
CA ARG A 212 -9.99 13.72 -20.59
C ARG A 212 -10.15 12.44 -21.39
N ASP A 213 -10.28 11.31 -20.74
CA ASP A 213 -10.41 9.97 -21.34
C ASP A 213 -11.70 9.31 -20.85
N GLU A 214 -12.74 9.33 -21.72
CA GLU A 214 -14.04 8.73 -21.41
C GLU A 214 -13.92 7.22 -21.13
N GLY A 215 -13.00 6.52 -21.80
CA GLY A 215 -12.78 5.09 -21.56
C GLY A 215 -12.32 4.79 -20.13
N LYS A 216 -11.45 5.65 -19.58
CA LYS A 216 -11.02 5.56 -18.17
C LYS A 216 -12.17 5.86 -17.21
N ALA A 217 -12.93 6.93 -17.46
CA ALA A 217 -14.10 7.28 -16.67
C ALA A 217 -15.15 6.15 -16.66
N ASP A 218 -15.38 5.50 -17.80
CA ASP A 218 -16.28 4.34 -17.92
C ASP A 218 -15.79 3.14 -17.09
N ILE A 219 -14.48 2.87 -17.10
CA ILE A 219 -13.89 1.79 -16.29
C ILE A 219 -14.12 2.07 -14.80
N ILE A 220 -13.83 3.29 -14.32
CA ILE A 220 -14.04 3.70 -12.93
C ILE A 220 -15.51 3.53 -12.55
N THR A 221 -16.43 4.06 -13.37
CA THR A 221 -17.87 3.99 -13.12
C THR A 221 -18.38 2.54 -13.04
N LYS A 222 -17.97 1.67 -13.95
CA LYS A 222 -18.34 0.25 -13.94
C LYS A 222 -17.80 -0.45 -12.68
N LEU A 223 -16.57 -0.15 -12.28
CA LEU A 223 -16.00 -0.73 -11.08
C LEU A 223 -16.76 -0.28 -9.83
N VAL A 224 -17.09 1.00 -9.72
CA VAL A 224 -17.92 1.54 -8.61
C VAL A 224 -19.28 0.82 -8.56
N GLN A 225 -19.93 0.61 -9.70
CA GLN A 225 -21.20 -0.12 -9.76
C GLN A 225 -21.06 -1.59 -9.29
N ILE A 226 -20.00 -2.28 -9.70
CA ILE A 226 -19.72 -3.66 -9.25
C ILE A 226 -19.45 -3.68 -7.75
N ALA A 227 -18.62 -2.77 -7.24
CA ALA A 227 -18.26 -2.66 -5.84
C ALA A 227 -19.49 -2.39 -4.95
N ALA A 228 -20.39 -1.52 -5.38
CA ALA A 228 -21.64 -1.21 -4.67
C ALA A 228 -22.51 -2.45 -4.46
N THR A 229 -22.58 -3.39 -5.43
CA THR A 229 -23.35 -4.64 -5.27
C THR A 229 -22.78 -5.57 -4.20
N LYS A 230 -21.52 -5.36 -3.81
CA LYS A 230 -20.79 -6.18 -2.84
C LYS A 230 -20.54 -5.48 -1.50
N ASN A 231 -21.02 -4.25 -1.36
CA ASN A 231 -20.72 -3.37 -0.22
C ASN A 231 -19.22 -3.13 -0.02
N THR A 232 -18.49 -3.05 -1.12
CA THR A 232 -17.04 -2.79 -1.18
C THR A 232 -16.81 -1.32 -1.49
N LEU A 233 -15.89 -0.67 -0.78
CA LEU A 233 -15.51 0.73 -1.04
C LEU A 233 -14.53 0.81 -2.21
N VAL A 234 -14.57 1.93 -2.95
CA VAL A 234 -13.64 2.21 -4.04
C VAL A 234 -12.77 3.40 -3.68
N LEU A 235 -11.46 3.22 -3.72
CA LEU A 235 -10.45 4.24 -3.50
C LEU A 235 -9.78 4.60 -4.82
N ALA A 236 -9.80 5.88 -5.20
CA ALA A 236 -9.05 6.41 -6.33
C ALA A 236 -7.65 6.85 -5.88
N GLU A 237 -6.62 6.21 -6.45
CA GLU A 237 -5.22 6.53 -6.17
C GLU A 237 -4.61 7.49 -7.17
N GLY A 238 -3.67 8.31 -6.68
CA GLY A 238 -2.88 9.17 -7.54
C GLY A 238 -3.65 10.33 -8.15
N VAL A 239 -4.68 10.84 -7.47
CA VAL A 239 -5.36 12.09 -7.85
C VAL A 239 -4.37 13.24 -7.73
N GLU A 240 -4.04 13.92 -8.84
CA GLU A 240 -3.04 14.99 -8.88
C GLU A 240 -3.61 16.35 -9.30
N THR A 241 -4.78 16.38 -9.97
CA THR A 241 -5.41 17.60 -10.42
C THR A 241 -6.85 17.75 -9.90
N ARG A 242 -7.35 18.98 -9.91
CA ARG A 242 -8.74 19.28 -9.55
C ARG A 242 -9.72 18.64 -10.52
N GLU A 243 -9.38 18.58 -11.79
CA GLU A 243 -10.16 17.98 -12.86
C GLU A 243 -10.33 16.49 -12.67
N GLU A 244 -9.23 15.78 -12.31
CA GLU A 244 -9.28 14.37 -11.93
C GLU A 244 -10.13 14.17 -10.67
N LEU A 245 -9.95 15.02 -9.63
CA LEU A 245 -10.77 14.97 -8.40
C LEU A 245 -12.27 15.08 -8.72
N LYS A 246 -12.66 16.07 -9.54
CA LYS A 246 -14.05 16.23 -9.97
C LYS A 246 -14.54 14.96 -10.68
N LYS A 247 -13.75 14.45 -11.64
CA LYS A 247 -14.14 13.29 -12.45
C LYS A 247 -14.32 12.02 -11.61
N VAL A 248 -13.41 11.71 -10.69
CA VAL A 248 -13.55 10.51 -9.84
C VAL A 248 -14.74 10.61 -8.88
N ILE A 249 -15.08 11.82 -8.39
CA ILE A 249 -16.30 12.06 -7.59
C ILE A 249 -17.56 11.86 -8.46
N GLU A 250 -17.57 12.36 -9.69
CA GLU A 250 -18.64 12.11 -10.67
C GLU A 250 -18.83 10.62 -10.95
N CYS A 251 -17.74 9.84 -11.06
CA CYS A 251 -17.80 8.38 -11.22
C CYS A 251 -18.31 7.65 -9.97
N GLY A 252 -18.31 8.30 -8.78
CA GLY A 252 -18.90 7.78 -7.56
C GLY A 252 -17.94 7.01 -6.67
N VAL A 253 -16.63 7.30 -6.69
CA VAL A 253 -15.67 6.70 -5.75
C VAL A 253 -15.95 7.11 -4.31
N ASP A 254 -15.55 6.27 -3.35
CA ASP A 254 -15.80 6.49 -1.92
C ASP A 254 -14.65 7.20 -1.21
N LEU A 255 -13.42 6.89 -1.65
CA LEU A 255 -12.18 7.31 -1.02
C LEU A 255 -11.22 7.89 -2.05
N LEU A 256 -10.38 8.81 -1.60
CA LEU A 256 -9.45 9.58 -2.42
C LEU A 256 -8.05 9.53 -1.81
N GLN A 257 -7.04 9.35 -2.66
CA GLN A 257 -5.64 9.47 -2.30
C GLN A 257 -4.85 10.07 -3.46
N GLY A 258 -3.90 10.95 -3.19
CA GLY A 258 -3.04 11.50 -4.23
C GLY A 258 -2.32 12.78 -3.83
N PHE A 259 -1.41 13.21 -4.69
CA PHE A 259 -0.58 14.40 -4.42
C PHE A 259 -1.36 15.71 -4.47
N TYR A 260 -2.57 15.70 -5.01
CA TYR A 260 -3.48 16.83 -4.92
C TYR A 260 -3.75 17.24 -3.47
N PHE A 261 -3.87 16.28 -2.58
CA PHE A 261 -4.10 16.50 -1.16
C PHE A 261 -2.80 16.70 -0.40
N GLY A 262 -1.77 15.93 -0.73
CA GLY A 262 -0.46 15.99 -0.09
C GLY A 262 0.37 14.75 -0.37
N LYS A 263 1.68 14.89 -0.24
CA LYS A 263 2.62 13.76 -0.39
C LYS A 263 2.73 12.96 0.91
N PRO A 264 3.13 11.68 0.83
CA PRO A 264 3.48 10.90 2.02
C PRO A 264 4.48 11.64 2.90
N SER A 265 4.20 11.75 4.20
CA SER A 265 5.02 12.51 5.15
C SER A 265 5.15 11.77 6.49
N PHE A 266 6.23 12.04 7.23
CA PHE A 266 6.38 11.62 8.61
C PHE A 266 5.50 12.44 9.57
N GLU A 267 5.03 13.59 9.15
CA GLU A 267 3.98 14.34 9.84
C GLU A 267 2.65 14.05 9.14
N PRO A 268 1.67 13.36 9.81
CA PRO A 268 0.40 13.04 9.19
C PRO A 268 -0.34 14.28 8.71
N MET A 269 -0.72 14.29 7.45
CA MET A 269 -1.53 15.38 6.87
C MET A 269 -2.90 15.44 7.56
N LYS A 270 -3.39 16.66 7.77
CA LYS A 270 -4.76 16.93 8.24
C LYS A 270 -5.54 17.63 7.12
N CYS A 271 -6.81 17.26 6.97
CA CYS A 271 -7.68 18.00 6.05
C CYS A 271 -7.89 19.43 6.55
N THR A 272 -7.72 20.40 5.65
CA THR A 272 -8.12 21.79 5.92
C THR A 272 -9.60 21.96 5.69
N GLU A 273 -10.21 23.00 6.28
CA GLU A 273 -11.62 23.34 6.02
C GLU A 273 -11.87 23.64 4.54
N GLN A 274 -10.90 24.27 3.86
CA GLN A 274 -10.98 24.53 2.44
C GLN A 274 -11.06 23.24 1.61
N MET A 275 -10.18 22.28 1.89
CA MET A 275 -10.16 20.97 1.21
C MET A 275 -11.47 20.21 1.45
N THR A 276 -11.94 20.19 2.69
CA THR A 276 -13.22 19.57 3.05
C THR A 276 -14.36 20.22 2.31
N GLY A 277 -14.41 21.56 2.27
CA GLY A 277 -15.45 22.32 1.56
C GLY A 277 -15.44 22.02 0.05
N GLU A 278 -14.27 22.03 -0.57
CA GLU A 278 -14.13 21.72 -1.99
C GLU A 278 -14.66 20.31 -2.35
N ILE A 279 -14.30 19.28 -1.58
CA ILE A 279 -14.80 17.91 -1.83
C ILE A 279 -16.31 17.86 -1.70
N LEU A 280 -16.88 18.46 -0.66
CA LEU A 280 -18.34 18.46 -0.43
C LEU A 280 -19.09 19.24 -1.50
N ASP A 281 -18.55 20.37 -1.98
CA ASP A 281 -19.14 21.15 -3.06
C ASP A 281 -19.17 20.35 -4.38
N LEU A 282 -18.08 19.64 -4.70
CA LEU A 282 -18.03 18.75 -5.87
C LEU A 282 -19.01 17.58 -5.75
N CYS A 283 -19.21 17.03 -4.54
CA CYS A 283 -20.23 15.99 -4.32
C CYS A 283 -21.64 16.51 -4.63
N VAL A 284 -21.98 17.71 -4.15
CA VAL A 284 -23.28 18.34 -4.41
C VAL A 284 -23.47 18.64 -5.91
N GLU A 285 -22.41 19.07 -6.59
CA GLU A 285 -22.43 19.29 -8.05
C GLU A 285 -22.71 17.99 -8.80
N ALA A 286 -21.97 16.92 -8.49
CA ALA A 286 -22.14 15.61 -9.11
C ALA A 286 -23.54 15.01 -8.88
N GLU A 287 -24.11 15.16 -7.68
CA GLU A 287 -25.49 14.73 -7.40
C GLU A 287 -26.52 15.47 -8.24
N ARG A 288 -26.36 16.78 -8.43
CA ARG A 288 -27.24 17.60 -9.30
C ARG A 288 -27.14 17.18 -10.77
N GLU A 289 -25.93 16.94 -11.26
CA GLU A 289 -25.68 16.50 -12.64
C GLU A 289 -26.32 15.12 -12.91
N ARG A 290 -26.20 14.17 -11.98
CA ARG A 290 -26.90 12.87 -12.05
C ARG A 290 -28.42 13.02 -12.04
N ALA A 291 -28.98 13.88 -11.18
CA ALA A 291 -30.42 14.12 -11.12
C ALA A 291 -30.96 14.74 -12.40
N ASN A 292 -30.15 15.51 -13.13
CA ASN A 292 -30.50 16.12 -14.41
C ASN A 292 -30.22 15.20 -15.61
N GLY A 293 -29.67 14.02 -15.41
CA GLY A 293 -29.29 13.08 -16.49
C GLY A 293 -28.14 13.57 -17.36
N THR A 294 -27.25 14.39 -16.80
CA THR A 294 -26.07 14.93 -17.50
C THR A 294 -24.87 13.99 -17.37
N ILE A 295 -24.82 13.20 -16.30
CA ILE A 295 -23.83 12.12 -16.04
C ILE A 295 -24.53 10.88 -15.50
#